data_39cac7b29355b6e39dabd18ec76cac19
#
_entry.id   39cac7b29355b6e39dabd18ec76cac19
#
_cell.length_a   1.000
_cell.length_b   1.000
_cell.length_c   1.000
_cell.angle_alpha   90.00
_cell.angle_beta   90.00
_cell.angle_gamma   90.00
#
_symmetry.space_group_name_H-M   'P 1'
#
loop_
_entity.id
_entity.type
_entity.pdbx_description
1 polymer ?
#
loop_
_entity_poly.entity_id
_entity_poly.type
_entity_poly.pdbx_seq_one_letter_code
_entity_poly.pdbx_strand_id
1 'polypeptide(L)'
;MLEINLLIEKLNELKARSDALRGYLDLGTKETRLLEIQRELENPAVWQDPEKAQSLNRERSELETLIQQSDIIDQRISDAIEMAQLSKQEKETDLITDLNKDFKQLEKTIAEMEFQRMFSGEMDSNNAYLDIQAGSGGTEAQDWAEMLLRMYLRWGDKHGFTTTLMEASPGEVAGIKSATIEFTGSYAYGWLRSETGVHRLVRKSPFDSGNRRHTSFASVFVSPEIDDDIEIEINPAELRIDTYRASGAGGQHVNRTDSAVRITHLPSGIVVQCQNDRSQHKNKAQAMKQLRAKLYEMEMMKQQEKQALLEASKSEISWGNQIRSYVLDASCVKDLRTGVETSNTQAVLDGDIDLFIEACLKQGDFNDAAR
;
A
#
# COMPACT_ATOMS: atom_id res chain seq x y z
N MET A 1 -37.20 22.53 -11.85
CA MET A 1 -37.35 22.65 -10.40
C MET A 1 -36.95 21.36 -9.68
N LEU A 2 -37.49 20.18 -10.06
CA LEU A 2 -37.09 18.91 -9.42
C LEU A 2 -35.62 18.56 -9.72
N GLU A 3 -35.17 18.74 -10.95
CA GLU A 3 -33.79 18.51 -11.39
C GLU A 3 -32.76 19.40 -10.67
N ILE A 4 -33.12 20.69 -10.44
CA ILE A 4 -32.23 21.63 -9.72
C ILE A 4 -32.10 21.22 -8.25
N ASN A 5 -33.20 20.79 -7.61
CA ASN A 5 -33.13 20.33 -6.23
C ASN A 5 -32.25 19.09 -6.09
N LEU A 6 -32.37 18.14 -7.01
CA LEU A 6 -31.54 16.94 -7.05
C LEU A 6 -30.06 17.29 -7.29
N LEU A 7 -29.77 18.27 -8.15
CA LEU A 7 -28.41 18.73 -8.38
C LEU A 7 -27.80 19.40 -7.14
N ILE A 8 -28.57 20.25 -6.44
CA ILE A 8 -28.13 20.88 -5.18
C ILE A 8 -27.85 19.79 -4.11
N GLU A 9 -28.67 18.77 -4.02
CA GLU A 9 -28.47 17.66 -3.08
C GLU A 9 -27.17 16.90 -3.39
N LYS A 10 -26.93 16.58 -4.66
CA LYS A 10 -25.67 15.95 -5.13
C LYS A 10 -24.44 16.83 -4.91
N LEU A 11 -24.53 18.16 -5.13
CA LEU A 11 -23.44 19.09 -4.87
C LEU A 11 -23.11 19.18 -3.38
N ASN A 12 -24.12 19.15 -2.50
CA ASN A 12 -23.92 19.12 -1.06
C ASN A 12 -23.28 17.79 -0.60
N GLU A 13 -23.66 16.68 -1.19
CA GLU A 13 -23.01 15.39 -0.95
C GLU A 13 -21.54 15.40 -1.40
N LEU A 14 -21.27 15.98 -2.59
CA LEU A 14 -19.91 16.16 -3.09
C LEU A 14 -19.06 17.07 -2.19
N LYS A 15 -19.67 18.12 -1.62
CA LYS A 15 -19.01 18.99 -0.64
C LYS A 15 -18.65 18.21 0.63
N ALA A 16 -19.55 17.39 1.14
CA ALA A 16 -19.27 16.57 2.31
C ALA A 16 -18.12 15.56 2.06
N ARG A 17 -18.02 15.00 0.83
CA ARG A 17 -16.88 14.17 0.43
C ARG A 17 -15.58 14.98 0.37
N SER A 18 -15.60 16.19 -0.18
CA SER A 18 -14.41 17.08 -0.21
C SER A 18 -13.95 17.45 1.20
N ASP A 19 -14.88 17.80 2.10
CA ASP A 19 -14.57 18.12 3.49
C ASP A 19 -13.97 16.91 4.23
N ALA A 20 -14.51 15.71 4.00
CA ALA A 20 -13.96 14.47 4.55
C ALA A 20 -12.54 14.22 4.01
N LEU A 21 -12.31 14.38 2.69
CA LEU A 21 -11.00 14.24 2.07
C LEU A 21 -9.98 15.23 2.65
N ARG A 22 -10.36 16.49 2.90
CA ARG A 22 -9.53 17.50 3.57
C ARG A 22 -9.13 17.09 4.98
N GLY A 23 -10.08 16.55 5.76
CA GLY A 23 -9.82 16.02 7.10
C GLY A 23 -8.81 14.86 7.08
N TYR A 24 -8.99 13.96 6.16
CA TYR A 24 -8.10 12.82 6.00
C TYR A 24 -6.72 13.19 5.43
N LEU A 25 -6.60 14.20 4.59
CA LEU A 25 -5.32 14.69 4.07
C LEU A 25 -4.51 15.47 5.12
N ASP A 26 -5.10 15.75 6.27
CA ASP A 26 -4.50 16.55 7.35
C ASP A 26 -3.86 17.84 6.81
N LEU A 27 -4.66 18.59 6.03
CA LEU A 27 -4.17 19.79 5.36
C LEU A 27 -3.62 20.83 6.34
N GLY A 28 -4.17 20.91 7.55
CA GLY A 28 -3.68 21.84 8.57
C GLY A 28 -2.22 21.59 8.98
N THR A 29 -1.84 20.34 9.17
CA THR A 29 -0.45 19.96 9.45
C THR A 29 0.44 20.20 8.23
N LYS A 30 -0.06 19.93 7.02
CA LYS A 30 0.67 20.16 5.76
C LYS A 30 0.89 21.63 5.47
N GLU A 31 -0.09 22.49 5.73
CA GLU A 31 0.05 23.94 5.65
C GLU A 31 1.11 24.46 6.64
N THR A 32 1.10 23.94 7.86
CA THR A 32 2.12 24.29 8.86
C THR A 32 3.51 23.86 8.39
N ARG A 33 3.62 22.62 7.85
CA ARG A 33 4.88 22.10 7.29
C ARG A 33 5.36 22.91 6.10
N LEU A 34 4.45 23.35 5.23
CA LEU A 34 4.79 24.22 4.10
C LEU A 34 5.40 25.55 4.57
N LEU A 35 4.82 26.16 5.61
CA LEU A 35 5.38 27.39 6.20
C LEU A 35 6.77 27.17 6.82
N GLU A 36 7.00 26.00 7.44
CA GLU A 36 8.33 25.64 7.96
C GLU A 36 9.35 25.53 6.84
N ILE A 37 9.02 24.80 5.76
CA ILE A 37 9.90 24.64 4.59
C ILE A 37 10.22 25.98 3.94
N GLN A 38 9.23 26.87 3.81
CA GLN A 38 9.44 28.21 3.27
C GLN A 38 10.44 28.99 4.13
N ARG A 39 10.32 28.93 5.45
CA ARG A 39 11.28 29.58 6.39
C ARG A 39 12.67 28.92 6.31
N GLU A 40 12.76 27.60 6.18
CA GLU A 40 14.04 26.91 6.01
C GLU A 40 14.74 27.33 4.71
N LEU A 41 14.00 27.48 3.61
CA LEU A 41 14.53 27.91 2.31
C LEU A 41 14.97 29.39 2.29
N GLU A 42 14.46 30.23 3.20
CA GLU A 42 14.95 31.61 3.40
C GLU A 42 16.36 31.64 4.03
N ASN A 43 16.80 30.55 4.66
CA ASN A 43 18.12 30.49 5.29
C ASN A 43 19.21 30.25 4.23
N PRO A 44 20.19 31.19 4.05
CA PRO A 44 21.26 31.03 3.05
C PRO A 44 22.13 29.79 3.23
N ALA A 45 22.17 29.22 4.44
CA ALA A 45 22.96 28.01 4.73
C ALA A 45 22.40 26.76 4.01
N VAL A 46 21.10 26.70 3.74
CA VAL A 46 20.46 25.59 3.03
C VAL A 46 20.93 25.49 1.59
N TRP A 47 21.23 26.64 0.96
CA TRP A 47 21.71 26.72 -0.42
C TRP A 47 23.17 26.28 -0.59
N GLN A 48 23.90 26.08 0.51
CA GLN A 48 25.26 25.51 0.49
C GLN A 48 25.22 23.98 0.34
N ASP A 49 24.08 23.34 0.62
CA ASP A 49 23.84 21.91 0.41
C ASP A 49 22.80 21.71 -0.72
N PRO A 50 23.24 21.42 -1.95
CA PRO A 50 22.34 21.30 -3.11
C PRO A 50 21.32 20.15 -2.97
N GLU A 51 21.67 19.02 -2.34
CA GLU A 51 20.79 17.88 -2.16
C GLU A 51 19.64 18.23 -1.21
N LYS A 52 19.96 18.86 -0.07
CA LYS A 52 18.98 19.33 0.89
C LYS A 52 18.06 20.41 0.30
N ALA A 53 18.62 21.36 -0.44
CA ALA A 53 17.84 22.41 -1.10
C ALA A 53 16.90 21.81 -2.16
N GLN A 54 17.33 20.80 -2.91
CA GLN A 54 16.51 20.13 -3.91
C GLN A 54 15.37 19.33 -3.25
N SER A 55 15.65 18.58 -2.18
CA SER A 55 14.63 17.82 -1.47
C SER A 55 13.55 18.72 -0.86
N LEU A 56 13.95 19.81 -0.21
CA LEU A 56 13.01 20.79 0.35
C LEU A 56 12.16 21.50 -0.73
N ASN A 57 12.75 21.82 -1.88
CA ASN A 57 12.01 22.39 -2.99
C ASN A 57 11.00 21.41 -3.60
N ARG A 58 11.36 20.12 -3.68
CA ARG A 58 10.45 19.08 -4.14
C ARG A 58 9.28 18.91 -3.17
N GLU A 59 9.56 18.77 -1.87
CA GLU A 59 8.55 18.67 -0.82
C GLU A 59 7.61 19.89 -0.83
N ARG A 60 8.17 21.11 -0.98
CA ARG A 60 7.39 22.33 -1.11
C ARG A 60 6.43 22.27 -2.30
N SER A 61 6.94 21.90 -3.49
CA SER A 61 6.13 21.84 -4.71
C SER A 61 4.99 20.83 -4.62
N GLU A 62 5.25 19.68 -4.00
CA GLU A 62 4.24 18.62 -3.77
C GLU A 62 3.14 19.12 -2.81
N LEU A 63 3.52 19.75 -1.69
CA LEU A 63 2.58 20.29 -0.73
C LEU A 63 1.76 21.47 -1.30
N GLU A 64 2.40 22.42 -1.99
CA GLU A 64 1.73 23.55 -2.64
C GLU A 64 0.70 23.07 -3.66
N THR A 65 1.07 22.09 -4.49
CA THR A 65 0.17 21.52 -5.51
C THR A 65 -1.05 20.88 -4.87
N LEU A 66 -0.86 20.09 -3.81
CA LEU A 66 -1.94 19.38 -3.12
C LEU A 66 -2.91 20.34 -2.43
N ILE A 67 -2.38 21.35 -1.72
CA ILE A 67 -3.19 22.36 -1.04
C ILE A 67 -3.98 23.19 -2.06
N GLN A 68 -3.32 23.69 -3.12
CA GLN A 68 -3.97 24.46 -4.17
C GLN A 68 -5.07 23.67 -4.88
N GLN A 69 -4.83 22.40 -5.21
CA GLN A 69 -5.86 21.54 -5.83
C GLN A 69 -7.07 21.38 -4.93
N SER A 70 -6.87 21.16 -3.64
CA SER A 70 -7.96 21.05 -2.67
C SER A 70 -8.76 22.35 -2.56
N ASP A 71 -8.10 23.50 -2.45
CA ASP A 71 -8.76 24.79 -2.34
C ASP A 71 -9.53 25.16 -3.61
N ILE A 72 -8.99 24.88 -4.80
CA ILE A 72 -9.68 25.09 -6.09
C ILE A 72 -10.95 24.25 -6.16
N ILE A 73 -10.91 22.99 -5.73
CA ILE A 73 -12.07 22.11 -5.73
C ILE A 73 -13.15 22.63 -4.80
N ASP A 74 -12.80 22.99 -3.57
CA ASP A 74 -13.74 23.52 -2.58
C ASP A 74 -14.41 24.82 -3.06
N GLN A 75 -13.62 25.71 -3.67
CA GLN A 75 -14.15 26.94 -4.24
C GLN A 75 -15.13 26.63 -5.39
N ARG A 76 -14.75 25.77 -6.32
CA ARG A 76 -15.62 25.38 -7.46
C ARG A 76 -16.92 24.72 -7.01
N ILE A 77 -16.88 23.86 -5.97
CA ILE A 77 -18.09 23.26 -5.41
C ILE A 77 -18.98 24.34 -4.80
N SER A 78 -18.40 25.26 -4.04
CA SER A 78 -19.14 26.35 -3.41
C SER A 78 -19.79 27.26 -4.45
N ASP A 79 -19.05 27.64 -5.49
CA ASP A 79 -19.56 28.42 -6.61
C ASP A 79 -20.70 27.70 -7.36
N ALA A 80 -20.56 26.40 -7.59
CA ALA A 80 -21.59 25.58 -8.24
C ALA A 80 -22.87 25.49 -7.40
N ILE A 81 -22.77 25.39 -6.07
CA ILE A 81 -23.90 25.41 -5.15
C ILE A 81 -24.61 26.75 -5.20
N GLU A 82 -23.85 27.86 -5.16
CA GLU A 82 -24.40 29.21 -5.22
C GLU A 82 -25.12 29.47 -6.56
N MET A 83 -24.49 29.11 -7.67
CA MET A 83 -25.11 29.20 -9.01
C MET A 83 -26.38 28.38 -9.12
N ALA A 84 -26.40 27.15 -8.58
CA ALA A 84 -27.59 26.30 -8.60
C ALA A 84 -28.73 26.91 -7.74
N GLN A 85 -28.40 27.58 -6.63
CA GLN A 85 -29.39 28.25 -5.78
C GLN A 85 -29.96 29.49 -6.48
N LEU A 86 -29.14 30.31 -7.15
CA LEU A 86 -29.54 31.48 -7.94
C LEU A 86 -30.44 31.04 -9.11
N SER A 87 -30.04 30.01 -9.87
CA SER A 87 -30.82 29.45 -10.98
C SER A 87 -32.20 28.95 -10.54
N LYS A 88 -32.29 28.43 -9.31
CA LYS A 88 -33.55 28.04 -8.68
C LYS A 88 -34.46 29.23 -8.39
N GLN A 89 -33.89 30.37 -7.93
CA GLN A 89 -34.63 31.58 -7.60
C GLN A 89 -35.15 32.29 -8.86
N GLU A 90 -34.33 32.38 -9.91
CA GLU A 90 -34.63 33.07 -11.16
C GLU A 90 -35.42 32.20 -12.15
N LYS A 91 -35.59 30.89 -11.88
CA LYS A 91 -36.24 29.90 -12.74
C LYS A 91 -35.58 29.76 -14.12
N GLU A 92 -34.30 30.08 -14.21
CA GLU A 92 -33.52 29.88 -15.43
C GLU A 92 -33.08 28.40 -15.53
N THR A 93 -33.37 27.78 -16.68
CA THR A 93 -33.04 26.37 -16.93
C THR A 93 -31.80 26.17 -17.78
N ASP A 94 -31.34 27.21 -18.45
CA ASP A 94 -30.26 27.13 -19.43
C ASP A 94 -28.90 26.81 -18.78
N LEU A 95 -28.68 27.26 -17.55
CA LEU A 95 -27.48 26.99 -16.76
C LEU A 95 -27.37 25.55 -16.22
N ILE A 96 -28.51 24.82 -16.18
CA ILE A 96 -28.51 23.46 -15.60
C ILE A 96 -27.61 22.48 -16.36
N THR A 97 -27.54 22.64 -17.68
CA THR A 97 -26.71 21.75 -18.52
C THR A 97 -25.23 21.94 -18.25
N ASP A 98 -24.80 23.16 -18.07
CA ASP A 98 -23.40 23.48 -17.78
C ASP A 98 -23.03 23.14 -16.34
N LEU A 99 -23.91 23.39 -15.38
CA LEU A 99 -23.73 22.94 -13.99
C LEU A 99 -23.65 21.41 -13.86
N ASN A 100 -24.41 20.66 -14.66
CA ASN A 100 -24.30 19.20 -14.70
C ASN A 100 -22.97 18.71 -15.29
N LYS A 101 -22.40 19.44 -16.25
CA LYS A 101 -21.06 19.12 -16.78
C LYS A 101 -19.99 19.38 -15.72
N ASP A 102 -20.05 20.53 -15.07
CA ASP A 102 -19.14 20.91 -13.99
C ASP A 102 -19.22 19.94 -12.82
N PHE A 103 -20.43 19.53 -12.43
CA PHE A 103 -20.63 18.51 -11.39
C PHE A 103 -19.91 17.19 -11.74
N LYS A 104 -20.11 16.68 -12.95
CA LYS A 104 -19.45 15.43 -13.41
C LYS A 104 -17.92 15.54 -13.39
N GLN A 105 -17.40 16.71 -13.76
CA GLN A 105 -15.96 16.94 -13.74
C GLN A 105 -15.41 17.01 -12.31
N LEU A 106 -16.11 17.72 -11.41
CA LEU A 106 -15.75 17.79 -10.00
C LEU A 106 -15.83 16.42 -9.32
N GLU A 107 -16.90 15.66 -9.57
CA GLU A 107 -17.07 14.29 -9.08
C GLU A 107 -15.90 13.39 -9.51
N LYS A 108 -15.50 13.48 -10.79
CA LYS A 108 -14.35 12.73 -11.31
C LYS A 108 -13.05 13.15 -10.61
N THR A 109 -12.81 14.44 -10.45
CA THR A 109 -11.58 14.94 -9.82
C THR A 109 -11.49 14.52 -8.35
N ILE A 110 -12.60 14.58 -7.60
CA ILE A 110 -12.64 14.11 -6.21
C ILE A 110 -12.40 12.60 -6.14
N ALA A 111 -13.02 11.82 -7.02
CA ALA A 111 -12.80 10.37 -7.07
C ALA A 111 -11.34 10.03 -7.39
N GLU A 112 -10.67 10.78 -8.28
CA GLU A 112 -9.24 10.61 -8.58
C GLU A 112 -8.36 10.94 -7.37
N MET A 113 -8.68 11.98 -6.60
CA MET A 113 -7.93 12.32 -5.37
C MET A 113 -8.16 11.31 -4.26
N GLU A 114 -9.40 10.84 -4.06
CA GLU A 114 -9.72 9.76 -3.13
C GLU A 114 -8.94 8.49 -3.50
N PHE A 115 -8.90 8.15 -4.79
CA PHE A 115 -8.15 7.01 -5.31
C PHE A 115 -6.64 7.15 -5.06
N GLN A 116 -6.03 8.28 -5.44
CA GLN A 116 -4.59 8.52 -5.21
C GLN A 116 -4.22 8.41 -3.74
N ARG A 117 -5.11 8.86 -2.86
CA ARG A 117 -4.89 8.73 -1.43
C ARG A 117 -4.98 7.30 -0.94
N MET A 118 -5.99 6.54 -1.38
CA MET A 118 -6.19 5.14 -0.97
C MET A 118 -4.97 4.27 -1.29
N PHE A 119 -4.24 4.61 -2.36
CA PHE A 119 -3.11 3.84 -2.88
C PHE A 119 -1.79 4.64 -2.87
N SER A 120 -1.50 5.28 -1.74
CA SER A 120 -0.28 6.09 -1.57
C SER A 120 0.92 5.30 -1.04
N GLY A 121 0.75 4.05 -0.66
CA GLY A 121 1.83 3.18 -0.18
C GLY A 121 2.78 2.76 -1.31
N GLU A 122 4.06 2.67 -0.99
CA GLU A 122 5.13 2.32 -1.95
C GLU A 122 4.87 0.97 -2.64
N MET A 123 4.26 0.02 -1.93
CA MET A 123 3.97 -1.33 -2.42
C MET A 123 2.54 -1.48 -2.97
N ASP A 124 1.69 -0.45 -2.87
CA ASP A 124 0.26 -0.56 -3.21
C ASP A 124 0.01 -0.93 -4.67
N SER A 125 0.91 -0.57 -5.59
CA SER A 125 0.83 -0.89 -7.01
C SER A 125 1.14 -2.35 -7.36
N ASN A 126 1.71 -3.11 -6.41
CA ASN A 126 2.18 -4.47 -6.64
C ASN A 126 1.01 -5.48 -6.69
N ASN A 127 1.30 -6.65 -7.23
CA ASN A 127 0.46 -7.82 -7.08
C ASN A 127 0.41 -8.25 -5.61
N ALA A 128 -0.55 -9.10 -5.25
CA ALA A 128 -0.74 -9.52 -3.88
C ALA A 128 -0.81 -11.05 -3.74
N TYR A 129 -0.22 -11.55 -2.66
CA TYR A 129 -0.49 -12.89 -2.14
C TYR A 129 -1.45 -12.76 -0.96
N LEU A 130 -2.50 -13.61 -0.96
CA LEU A 130 -3.47 -13.68 0.11
C LEU A 130 -3.47 -15.09 0.70
N ASP A 131 -3.01 -15.19 1.95
CA ASP A 131 -2.95 -16.42 2.72
C ASP A 131 -4.18 -16.52 3.61
N ILE A 132 -4.89 -17.63 3.56
CA ILE A 132 -6.01 -17.95 4.43
C ILE A 132 -5.63 -19.14 5.30
N GLN A 133 -5.85 -19.04 6.61
CA GLN A 133 -5.61 -20.15 7.55
C GLN A 133 -6.85 -20.36 8.42
N ALA A 134 -7.28 -21.60 8.53
CA ALA A 134 -8.32 -21.99 9.47
C ALA A 134 -7.80 -21.82 10.91
N GLY A 135 -8.56 -21.06 11.70
CA GLY A 135 -8.28 -20.87 13.11
C GLY A 135 -8.84 -21.99 13.98
N SER A 136 -9.08 -21.71 15.27
CA SER A 136 -9.73 -22.66 16.15
C SER A 136 -11.22 -22.80 15.84
N GLY A 137 -11.71 -24.02 15.85
CA GLY A 137 -13.09 -24.40 15.54
C GLY A 137 -13.21 -25.75 14.80
N GLY A 138 -12.08 -26.42 14.58
CA GLY A 138 -12.07 -27.73 13.92
C GLY A 138 -12.63 -27.68 12.51
N THR A 139 -13.52 -28.63 12.14
CA THR A 139 -14.15 -28.72 10.82
C THR A 139 -14.90 -27.43 10.43
N GLU A 140 -15.56 -26.75 11.38
CA GLU A 140 -16.25 -25.48 11.13
C GLU A 140 -15.27 -24.37 10.70
N ALA A 141 -14.09 -24.28 11.29
CA ALA A 141 -13.10 -23.28 10.92
C ALA A 141 -12.48 -23.59 9.53
N GLN A 142 -12.35 -24.87 9.20
CA GLN A 142 -11.87 -25.31 7.88
C GLN A 142 -12.90 -24.99 6.78
N ASP A 143 -14.18 -25.20 7.05
CA ASP A 143 -15.26 -24.81 6.14
C ASP A 143 -15.36 -23.28 5.99
N TRP A 144 -15.18 -22.55 7.11
CA TRP A 144 -15.12 -21.10 7.08
C TRP A 144 -13.98 -20.56 6.21
N ALA A 145 -12.79 -21.16 6.31
CA ALA A 145 -11.65 -20.80 5.48
C ALA A 145 -11.94 -21.04 3.98
N GLU A 146 -12.65 -22.10 3.61
CA GLU A 146 -13.09 -22.36 2.24
C GLU A 146 -14.12 -21.34 1.76
N MET A 147 -15.04 -20.92 2.64
CA MET A 147 -16.01 -19.85 2.31
C MET A 147 -15.30 -18.53 2.04
N LEU A 148 -14.27 -18.18 2.83
CA LEU A 148 -13.44 -16.98 2.59
C LEU A 148 -12.66 -17.09 1.29
N LEU A 149 -12.06 -18.24 0.99
CA LEU A 149 -11.38 -18.50 -0.28
C LEU A 149 -12.31 -18.20 -1.45
N ARG A 150 -13.51 -18.74 -1.44
CA ARG A 150 -14.50 -18.51 -2.49
C ARG A 150 -14.91 -17.03 -2.57
N MET A 151 -15.07 -16.36 -1.44
CA MET A 151 -15.42 -14.93 -1.37
C MET A 151 -14.36 -14.06 -2.06
N TYR A 152 -13.07 -14.27 -1.75
CA TYR A 152 -11.98 -13.50 -2.33
C TYR A 152 -11.76 -13.82 -3.82
N LEU A 153 -11.87 -15.06 -4.24
CA LEU A 153 -11.81 -15.42 -5.67
C LEU A 153 -12.90 -14.70 -6.47
N ARG A 154 -14.14 -14.69 -5.97
CA ARG A 154 -15.25 -13.99 -6.63
C ARG A 154 -15.08 -12.48 -6.65
N TRP A 155 -14.52 -11.93 -5.57
CA TRP A 155 -14.17 -10.51 -5.52
C TRP A 155 -13.11 -10.16 -6.58
N GLY A 156 -12.06 -10.97 -6.69
CA GLY A 156 -11.03 -10.80 -7.70
C GLY A 156 -11.56 -10.86 -9.13
N ASP A 157 -12.41 -11.83 -9.43
CA ASP A 157 -13.07 -11.96 -10.73
C ASP A 157 -13.90 -10.70 -11.08
N LYS A 158 -14.67 -10.16 -10.11
CA LYS A 158 -15.47 -8.94 -10.30
C LYS A 158 -14.63 -7.71 -10.62
N HIS A 159 -13.42 -7.62 -10.05
CA HIS A 159 -12.50 -6.50 -10.25
C HIS A 159 -11.56 -6.69 -11.44
N GLY A 160 -11.68 -7.81 -12.16
CA GLY A 160 -10.85 -8.12 -13.32
C GLY A 160 -9.41 -8.49 -12.97
N PHE A 161 -9.16 -8.88 -11.72
CA PHE A 161 -7.87 -9.45 -11.33
C PHE A 161 -7.72 -10.86 -11.88
N THR A 162 -6.51 -11.22 -12.31
CA THR A 162 -6.18 -12.62 -12.57
C THR A 162 -5.87 -13.29 -11.24
N THR A 163 -6.69 -14.27 -10.85
CA THR A 163 -6.52 -14.99 -9.59
C THR A 163 -5.96 -16.40 -9.85
N THR A 164 -4.85 -16.74 -9.17
CA THR A 164 -4.20 -18.05 -9.27
C THR A 164 -4.14 -18.68 -7.89
N LEU A 165 -4.75 -19.86 -7.73
CA LEU A 165 -4.62 -20.64 -6.50
C LEU A 165 -3.25 -21.33 -6.51
N MET A 166 -2.32 -20.86 -5.67
CA MET A 166 -0.95 -21.35 -5.61
C MET A 166 -0.87 -22.64 -4.80
N GLU A 167 -1.51 -22.67 -3.64
CA GLU A 167 -1.51 -23.79 -2.73
C GLU A 167 -2.86 -23.89 -2.01
N ALA A 168 -3.34 -25.10 -1.78
CA ALA A 168 -4.48 -25.37 -0.93
C ALA A 168 -4.27 -26.68 -0.17
N SER A 169 -4.33 -26.61 1.15
CA SER A 169 -4.25 -27.77 2.03
C SER A 169 -5.68 -28.18 2.44
N PRO A 170 -6.17 -29.35 2.03
CA PRO A 170 -7.53 -29.76 2.32
C PRO A 170 -7.74 -30.02 3.81
N GLY A 171 -8.96 -29.80 4.28
CA GLY A 171 -9.42 -30.18 5.60
C GLY A 171 -9.54 -31.71 5.76
N GLU A 172 -9.70 -32.17 6.99
CA GLU A 172 -9.80 -33.62 7.26
C GLU A 172 -11.18 -34.18 6.88
N VAL A 173 -12.23 -33.39 7.07
CA VAL A 173 -13.63 -33.79 6.81
C VAL A 173 -14.26 -32.89 5.77
N ALA A 174 -14.06 -31.58 5.87
CA ALA A 174 -14.58 -30.57 4.96
C ALA A 174 -13.69 -29.32 5.00
N GLY A 175 -13.81 -28.47 3.98
CA GLY A 175 -13.10 -27.21 3.90
C GLY A 175 -11.60 -27.33 3.67
N ILE A 176 -10.87 -26.27 4.00
CA ILE A 176 -9.42 -26.18 3.84
C ILE A 176 -8.73 -25.80 5.16
N LYS A 177 -7.52 -26.31 5.39
CA LYS A 177 -6.66 -25.89 6.50
C LYS A 177 -5.98 -24.57 6.20
N SER A 178 -5.48 -24.43 4.99
CA SER A 178 -4.86 -23.20 4.48
C SER A 178 -5.01 -23.12 2.96
N ALA A 179 -4.95 -21.89 2.44
CA ALA A 179 -4.83 -21.63 1.00
C ALA A 179 -4.04 -20.34 0.77
N THR A 180 -3.28 -20.31 -0.32
CA THR A 180 -2.58 -19.13 -0.83
C THR A 180 -3.09 -18.82 -2.22
N ILE A 181 -3.54 -17.58 -2.43
CA ILE A 181 -4.02 -17.04 -3.70
C ILE A 181 -3.09 -15.92 -4.13
N GLU A 182 -2.68 -15.93 -5.37
CA GLU A 182 -2.03 -14.82 -6.04
C GLU A 182 -3.08 -13.97 -6.78
N PHE A 183 -3.03 -12.65 -6.58
CA PHE A 183 -3.84 -11.67 -7.29
C PHE A 183 -2.92 -10.83 -8.17
N THR A 184 -3.07 -10.95 -9.48
CA THR A 184 -2.29 -10.19 -10.46
C THR A 184 -3.15 -9.11 -11.08
N GLY A 185 -2.71 -7.84 -10.96
CA GLY A 185 -3.39 -6.67 -11.51
C GLY A 185 -3.01 -5.38 -10.82
N SER A 186 -3.43 -4.25 -11.40
CA SER A 186 -3.07 -2.93 -10.90
C SER A 186 -3.61 -2.70 -9.50
N TYR A 187 -2.72 -2.38 -8.55
CA TYR A 187 -3.06 -2.08 -7.16
C TYR A 187 -3.71 -3.24 -6.39
N ALA A 188 -3.41 -4.49 -6.76
CA ALA A 188 -3.98 -5.66 -6.09
C ALA A 188 -3.65 -5.67 -4.60
N TYR A 189 -2.38 -5.40 -4.22
CA TYR A 189 -1.98 -5.30 -2.83
C TYR A 189 -2.65 -4.11 -2.13
N GLY A 190 -2.70 -2.95 -2.77
CA GLY A 190 -3.32 -1.75 -2.21
C GLY A 190 -4.78 -1.98 -1.82
N TRP A 191 -5.55 -2.69 -2.64
CA TRP A 191 -6.93 -3.07 -2.34
C TRP A 191 -7.03 -4.05 -1.18
N LEU A 192 -6.22 -5.11 -1.19
CA LEU A 192 -6.35 -6.23 -0.27
C LEU A 192 -5.64 -6.03 1.08
N ARG A 193 -4.66 -5.13 1.20
CA ARG A 193 -3.86 -4.94 2.43
C ARG A 193 -4.70 -4.71 3.67
N SER A 194 -5.87 -4.08 3.52
CA SER A 194 -6.80 -3.84 4.61
C SER A 194 -7.53 -5.10 5.09
N GLU A 195 -7.48 -6.22 4.35
CA GLU A 195 -8.15 -7.47 4.71
C GLU A 195 -7.31 -8.38 5.64
N THR A 196 -6.08 -7.96 5.96
CA THR A 196 -5.22 -8.67 6.91
C THR A 196 -5.82 -8.64 8.31
N GLY A 197 -6.10 -9.82 8.87
CA GLY A 197 -6.64 -9.97 10.23
C GLY A 197 -7.50 -11.21 10.42
N VAL A 198 -8.25 -11.24 11.52
CA VAL A 198 -9.09 -12.39 11.89
C VAL A 198 -10.54 -12.14 11.53
N HIS A 199 -11.11 -13.06 10.77
CA HIS A 199 -12.51 -13.09 10.35
C HIS A 199 -13.30 -14.06 11.22
N ARG A 200 -14.33 -13.57 11.90
CA ARG A 200 -15.19 -14.34 12.80
C ARG A 200 -16.50 -14.73 12.12
N LEU A 201 -16.78 -16.02 12.07
CA LEU A 201 -18.07 -16.55 11.62
C LEU A 201 -18.91 -17.00 12.82
N VAL A 202 -20.17 -16.64 12.82
CA VAL A 202 -21.19 -17.15 13.77
C VAL A 202 -22.38 -17.66 12.97
N ARG A 203 -22.62 -18.97 13.04
CA ARG A 203 -23.76 -19.62 12.36
C ARG A 203 -24.19 -20.89 13.09
N LYS A 204 -25.35 -21.41 12.71
CA LYS A 204 -25.73 -22.80 13.06
C LYS A 204 -24.86 -23.77 12.28
N SER A 205 -24.21 -24.71 12.98
CA SER A 205 -23.28 -25.63 12.38
C SER A 205 -24.00 -26.66 11.52
N PRO A 206 -23.61 -26.85 10.23
CA PRO A 206 -24.10 -27.95 9.43
C PRO A 206 -23.46 -29.30 9.82
N PHE A 207 -22.38 -29.28 10.61
CA PHE A 207 -21.63 -30.48 11.04
C PHE A 207 -22.05 -30.95 12.44
N ASP A 208 -22.82 -30.15 13.18
CA ASP A 208 -23.33 -30.50 14.51
C ASP A 208 -24.74 -31.10 14.38
N SER A 209 -24.90 -32.34 14.83
CA SER A 209 -26.20 -33.05 14.84
C SER A 209 -27.27 -32.31 15.67
N GLY A 210 -26.86 -31.49 16.64
CA GLY A 210 -27.74 -30.63 17.46
C GLY A 210 -28.08 -29.30 16.81
N ASN A 211 -27.55 -28.99 15.63
CA ASN A 211 -27.77 -27.72 14.91
C ASN A 211 -27.55 -26.48 15.80
N ARG A 212 -26.56 -26.58 16.69
CA ARG A 212 -26.20 -25.51 17.65
C ARG A 212 -25.43 -24.39 16.96
N ARG A 213 -25.50 -23.22 17.56
CA ARG A 213 -24.76 -22.04 17.12
C ARG A 213 -23.28 -22.19 17.49
N HIS A 214 -22.40 -22.10 16.49
CA HIS A 214 -20.96 -22.16 16.66
C HIS A 214 -20.30 -20.86 16.23
N THR A 215 -19.14 -20.59 16.82
CA THR A 215 -18.27 -19.47 16.45
C THR A 215 -16.96 -20.04 15.95
N SER A 216 -16.56 -19.66 14.75
CA SER A 216 -15.34 -20.11 14.09
C SER A 216 -14.51 -18.93 13.64
N PHE A 217 -13.20 -19.11 13.58
CA PHE A 217 -12.26 -18.07 13.19
C PHE A 217 -11.40 -18.57 12.04
N ALA A 218 -11.08 -17.66 11.14
CA ALA A 218 -10.06 -17.85 10.13
C ALA A 218 -9.24 -16.57 10.03
N SER A 219 -7.94 -16.70 9.84
CA SER A 219 -7.04 -15.57 9.62
C SER A 219 -6.78 -15.39 8.14
N VAL A 220 -6.73 -14.15 7.71
CA VAL A 220 -6.31 -13.72 6.38
C VAL A 220 -5.07 -12.88 6.55
N PHE A 221 -4.07 -13.12 5.72
CA PHE A 221 -2.86 -12.32 5.66
C PHE A 221 -2.58 -11.95 4.21
N VAL A 222 -2.28 -10.67 3.97
CA VAL A 222 -1.99 -10.16 2.64
C VAL A 222 -0.56 -9.63 2.60
N SER A 223 0.21 -10.08 1.62
CA SER A 223 1.58 -9.62 1.37
C SER A 223 1.73 -9.15 -0.07
N PRO A 224 2.56 -8.12 -0.32
CA PRO A 224 2.86 -7.71 -1.69
C PRO A 224 3.76 -8.73 -2.38
N GLU A 225 3.64 -8.85 -3.69
CA GLU A 225 4.67 -9.47 -4.50
C GLU A 225 5.88 -8.55 -4.55
N ILE A 226 7.03 -9.07 -4.15
CA ILE A 226 8.30 -8.35 -4.20
C ILE A 226 9.08 -8.94 -5.36
N ASP A 227 9.46 -8.09 -6.33
CA ASP A 227 10.34 -8.51 -7.42
C ASP A 227 11.69 -8.94 -6.85
N ASP A 228 12.07 -10.19 -7.12
CA ASP A 228 13.38 -10.75 -6.72
C ASP A 228 14.56 -10.23 -7.57
N ASP A 229 14.30 -9.44 -8.60
CA ASP A 229 15.32 -8.84 -9.46
C ASP A 229 15.99 -7.65 -8.80
N ILE A 230 16.98 -7.95 -7.96
CA ILE A 230 17.87 -6.93 -7.40
C ILE A 230 18.86 -6.51 -8.50
N GLU A 231 18.49 -5.52 -9.31
CA GLU A 231 19.45 -4.85 -10.19
C GLU A 231 20.31 -3.88 -9.38
N ILE A 232 21.61 -4.22 -9.25
CA ILE A 232 22.56 -3.34 -8.59
C ILE A 232 23.22 -2.45 -9.63
N GLU A 233 22.74 -1.23 -9.75
CA GLU A 233 23.45 -0.17 -10.45
C GLU A 233 24.54 0.43 -9.55
N ILE A 234 25.79 0.30 -9.98
CA ILE A 234 26.93 0.91 -9.26
C ILE A 234 27.29 2.19 -9.97
N ASN A 235 27.02 3.34 -9.34
CA ASN A 235 27.44 4.63 -9.85
C ASN A 235 28.95 4.82 -9.66
N PRO A 236 29.76 5.02 -10.72
CA PRO A 236 31.21 5.22 -10.61
C PRO A 236 31.61 6.43 -9.75
N ALA A 237 30.72 7.43 -9.61
CA ALA A 237 31.00 8.62 -8.80
C ALA A 237 30.97 8.32 -7.28
N GLU A 238 30.31 7.24 -6.87
CA GLU A 238 30.20 6.79 -5.48
C GLU A 238 31.33 5.84 -5.08
N LEU A 239 32.24 5.57 -5.99
CA LEU A 239 33.38 4.67 -5.78
C LEU A 239 34.67 5.45 -5.53
N ARG A 240 35.30 5.19 -4.39
CA ARG A 240 36.67 5.56 -4.16
C ARG A 240 37.57 4.39 -4.51
N ILE A 241 38.47 4.59 -5.50
CA ILE A 241 39.39 3.56 -6.00
C ILE A 241 40.82 3.97 -5.62
N ASP A 242 41.42 3.20 -4.74
CA ASP A 242 42.81 3.38 -4.29
C ASP A 242 43.68 2.24 -4.86
N THR A 243 44.82 2.58 -5.40
CA THR A 243 45.83 1.61 -5.86
C THR A 243 47.01 1.59 -4.89
N TYR A 244 47.52 0.41 -4.59
CA TYR A 244 48.61 0.24 -3.65
C TYR A 244 49.53 -0.93 -4.06
N ARG A 245 50.69 -1.01 -3.41
CA ARG A 245 51.65 -2.10 -3.66
C ARG A 245 51.20 -3.37 -2.98
N ALA A 246 51.08 -4.45 -3.73
CA ALA A 246 50.77 -5.76 -3.17
C ALA A 246 51.88 -6.20 -2.20
N SER A 247 51.47 -6.64 -0.99
CA SER A 247 52.40 -7.27 -0.05
C SER A 247 52.11 -8.76 -0.01
N GLY A 248 53.06 -9.58 -0.51
CA GLY A 248 52.89 -11.05 -0.50
C GLY A 248 54.17 -11.77 -0.95
N ALA A 249 54.21 -13.10 -0.77
CA ALA A 249 55.31 -13.96 -1.20
C ALA A 249 55.33 -14.08 -2.74
N GLY A 250 55.88 -13.07 -3.41
CA GLY A 250 56.09 -13.02 -4.86
C GLY A 250 57.35 -12.24 -5.14
N GLY A 251 58.14 -12.70 -6.14
CA GLY A 251 59.48 -12.17 -6.48
C GLY A 251 59.52 -10.64 -6.66
N GLN A 252 60.76 -10.08 -6.88
CA GLN A 252 61.05 -8.65 -6.91
C GLN A 252 60.12 -7.76 -7.77
N HIS A 253 59.36 -8.34 -8.71
CA HIS A 253 58.47 -7.61 -9.61
C HIS A 253 57.11 -7.26 -8.94
N VAL A 254 56.60 -8.10 -8.01
CA VAL A 254 55.31 -7.90 -7.32
C VAL A 254 55.39 -6.73 -6.32
N ASN A 255 56.58 -6.49 -5.75
CA ASN A 255 56.77 -5.45 -4.73
C ASN A 255 57.14 -4.08 -5.32
N ARG A 256 57.25 -3.94 -6.67
CA ARG A 256 57.63 -2.69 -7.34
C ARG A 256 56.49 -1.98 -8.10
N THR A 257 55.39 -2.68 -8.36
CA THR A 257 54.26 -2.11 -9.12
C THR A 257 53.02 -1.99 -8.26
N ASP A 258 52.32 -0.85 -8.34
CA ASP A 258 51.05 -0.59 -7.65
C ASP A 258 49.91 -1.31 -8.38
N SER A 259 49.93 -2.67 -8.36
CA SER A 259 48.98 -3.53 -9.06
C SER A 259 47.73 -3.89 -8.20
N ALA A 260 47.82 -3.77 -6.88
CA ALA A 260 46.71 -4.02 -6.00
C ALA A 260 45.68 -2.88 -6.04
N VAL A 261 44.38 -3.24 -6.05
CA VAL A 261 43.28 -2.29 -6.13
C VAL A 261 42.38 -2.46 -4.92
N ARG A 262 42.02 -1.35 -4.29
CA ARG A 262 41.04 -1.24 -3.23
C ARG A 262 39.90 -0.37 -3.71
N ILE A 263 38.67 -0.86 -3.65
CA ILE A 263 37.48 -0.12 -3.99
C ILE A 263 36.65 0.04 -2.73
N THR A 264 36.29 1.27 -2.40
CA THR A 264 35.39 1.62 -1.30
C THR A 264 34.14 2.21 -1.90
N HIS A 265 32.99 1.61 -1.61
CA HIS A 265 31.70 2.17 -1.96
C HIS A 265 31.25 3.12 -0.84
N LEU A 266 31.18 4.42 -1.14
CA LEU A 266 31.00 5.48 -0.15
C LEU A 266 29.65 5.39 0.58
N PRO A 267 28.50 5.12 -0.09
CA PRO A 267 27.21 5.07 0.58
C PRO A 267 27.06 3.89 1.56
N SER A 268 27.57 2.70 1.18
CA SER A 268 27.44 1.49 2.02
C SER A 268 28.63 1.24 2.93
N GLY A 269 29.76 1.94 2.74
CA GLY A 269 31.00 1.71 3.46
C GLY A 269 31.70 0.38 3.13
N ILE A 270 31.22 -0.38 2.14
CA ILE A 270 31.80 -1.67 1.77
C ILE A 270 33.13 -1.47 1.12
N VAL A 271 34.17 -2.20 1.61
CA VAL A 271 35.52 -2.18 1.08
C VAL A 271 35.85 -3.54 0.49
N VAL A 272 36.38 -3.53 -0.74
CA VAL A 272 36.87 -4.71 -1.46
C VAL A 272 38.29 -4.50 -1.89
N GLN A 273 39.11 -5.53 -1.80
CA GLN A 273 40.54 -5.50 -2.19
C GLN A 273 40.86 -6.68 -3.10
N CYS A 274 41.58 -6.42 -4.18
CA CYS A 274 42.04 -7.47 -5.08
C CYS A 274 43.51 -7.23 -5.45
N GLN A 275 44.36 -8.27 -5.27
CA GLN A 275 45.78 -8.27 -5.56
C GLN A 275 46.27 -9.55 -6.25
N ASN A 276 45.37 -10.32 -6.87
CA ASN A 276 45.66 -11.66 -7.38
C ASN A 276 46.42 -11.67 -8.71
N ASP A 277 46.33 -10.60 -9.52
CA ASP A 277 46.95 -10.54 -10.83
C ASP A 277 48.00 -9.43 -10.87
N ARG A 278 48.96 -9.55 -11.80
CA ARG A 278 49.99 -8.52 -12.09
C ARG A 278 49.38 -7.30 -12.80
N SER A 279 48.20 -7.45 -13.40
CA SER A 279 47.52 -6.40 -14.13
C SER A 279 46.54 -5.66 -13.22
N GLN A 280 46.76 -4.37 -13.01
CA GLN A 280 45.87 -3.47 -12.29
C GLN A 280 44.45 -3.48 -12.86
N HIS A 281 44.29 -3.53 -14.20
CA HIS A 281 42.99 -3.58 -14.84
C HIS A 281 42.21 -4.86 -14.50
N LYS A 282 42.90 -6.01 -14.46
CA LYS A 282 42.26 -7.28 -14.07
C LYS A 282 41.85 -7.27 -12.59
N ASN A 283 42.69 -6.77 -11.72
CA ASN A 283 42.41 -6.61 -10.30
C ASN A 283 41.23 -5.65 -10.09
N LYS A 284 41.15 -4.53 -10.84
CA LYS A 284 39.99 -3.62 -10.79
C LYS A 284 38.70 -4.32 -11.23
N ALA A 285 38.73 -5.04 -12.35
CA ALA A 285 37.57 -5.77 -12.83
C ALA A 285 37.08 -6.85 -11.83
N GLN A 286 38.02 -7.56 -11.22
CA GLN A 286 37.73 -8.57 -10.21
C GLN A 286 37.18 -7.95 -8.91
N ALA A 287 37.76 -6.82 -8.46
CA ALA A 287 37.28 -6.07 -7.31
C ALA A 287 35.85 -5.54 -7.54
N MET A 288 35.53 -5.05 -8.76
CA MET A 288 34.17 -4.63 -9.14
C MET A 288 33.17 -5.79 -9.07
N LYS A 289 33.55 -6.99 -9.52
CA LYS A 289 32.69 -8.17 -9.39
C LYS A 289 32.42 -8.55 -7.93
N GLN A 290 33.48 -8.50 -7.11
CA GLN A 290 33.36 -8.76 -5.67
C GLN A 290 32.51 -7.70 -4.95
N LEU A 291 32.65 -6.42 -5.35
CA LEU A 291 31.82 -5.35 -4.80
C LEU A 291 30.35 -5.58 -5.14
N ARG A 292 30.04 -5.90 -6.41
CA ARG A 292 28.67 -6.20 -6.85
C ARG A 292 28.08 -7.37 -6.07
N ALA A 293 28.84 -8.44 -5.85
CA ALA A 293 28.38 -9.59 -5.08
C ALA A 293 28.10 -9.21 -3.62
N LYS A 294 28.94 -8.39 -2.98
CA LYS A 294 28.71 -7.94 -1.60
C LYS A 294 27.53 -6.98 -1.46
N LEU A 295 27.33 -6.10 -2.45
CA LEU A 295 26.15 -5.22 -2.48
C LEU A 295 24.87 -6.04 -2.65
N TYR A 296 24.89 -7.06 -3.52
CA TYR A 296 23.79 -8.00 -3.70
C TYR A 296 23.45 -8.73 -2.40
N GLU A 297 24.46 -9.27 -1.72
CA GLU A 297 24.30 -9.96 -0.44
C GLU A 297 23.70 -9.04 0.65
N MET A 298 24.14 -7.77 0.70
CA MET A 298 23.60 -6.78 1.62
C MET A 298 22.15 -6.44 1.31
N GLU A 299 21.79 -6.31 0.05
CA GLU A 299 20.41 -6.01 -0.35
C GLU A 299 19.49 -7.20 -0.12
N MET A 300 19.95 -8.42 -0.39
CA MET A 300 19.26 -9.65 -0.02
C MET A 300 19.00 -9.75 1.49
N MET A 301 19.99 -9.40 2.33
CA MET A 301 19.80 -9.36 3.77
C MET A 301 18.72 -8.36 4.20
N LYS A 302 18.73 -7.18 3.61
CA LYS A 302 17.67 -6.17 3.90
C LYS A 302 16.28 -6.64 3.48
N GLN A 303 16.17 -7.30 2.33
CA GLN A 303 14.90 -7.89 1.89
C GLN A 303 14.45 -9.00 2.85
N GLN A 304 15.37 -9.88 3.26
CA GLN A 304 15.08 -10.93 4.23
C GLN A 304 14.66 -10.36 5.59
N GLU A 305 15.28 -9.28 6.06
CA GLU A 305 14.86 -8.58 7.28
C GLU A 305 13.45 -7.99 7.14
N LYS A 306 13.15 -7.32 6.02
CA LYS A 306 11.80 -6.82 5.73
C LYS A 306 10.78 -7.96 5.68
N GLN A 307 11.11 -9.06 5.03
CA GLN A 307 10.25 -10.24 4.94
C GLN A 307 10.06 -10.91 6.32
N ALA A 308 11.12 -11.01 7.12
CA ALA A 308 11.04 -11.55 8.48
C ALA A 308 10.18 -10.67 9.40
N LEU A 309 10.21 -9.34 9.26
CA LEU A 309 9.31 -8.42 9.95
C LEU A 309 7.84 -8.63 9.53
N LEU A 310 7.59 -8.82 8.23
CA LEU A 310 6.26 -9.16 7.72
C LEU A 310 5.78 -10.53 8.24
N GLU A 311 6.66 -11.52 8.31
CA GLU A 311 6.34 -12.84 8.87
C GLU A 311 6.15 -12.81 10.39
N ALA A 312 6.92 -12.00 11.11
CA ALA A 312 6.71 -11.79 12.54
C ALA A 312 5.35 -11.16 12.83
N SER A 313 4.86 -10.27 11.97
CA SER A 313 3.52 -9.72 12.07
C SER A 313 2.42 -10.78 11.89
N LYS A 314 2.67 -11.87 11.12
CA LYS A 314 1.75 -13.02 11.03
C LYS A 314 1.51 -13.71 12.39
N SER A 315 2.52 -13.81 13.24
CA SER A 315 2.42 -14.47 14.55
C SER A 315 1.70 -13.62 15.62
N GLU A 316 1.66 -12.31 15.47
CA GLU A 316 0.94 -11.40 16.36
C GLU A 316 -0.56 -11.27 16.02
N ILE A 317 -1.01 -11.78 14.86
CA ILE A 317 -2.42 -11.84 14.47
C ILE A 317 -3.10 -13.04 15.17
N SER A 318 -2.89 -13.19 16.46
CA SER A 318 -3.61 -14.14 17.27
C SER A 318 -4.84 -13.45 17.87
N TRP A 319 -5.99 -14.11 17.86
CA TRP A 319 -7.24 -13.94 18.62
C TRP A 319 -7.71 -12.53 19.02
N GLY A 320 -6.85 -11.53 19.17
CA GLY A 320 -7.18 -10.16 19.57
C GLY A 320 -7.60 -9.24 18.45
N ASN A 321 -7.17 -9.49 17.22
CA ASN A 321 -7.33 -8.56 16.09
C ASN A 321 -8.45 -9.02 15.13
N GLN A 322 -9.68 -9.16 15.64
CA GLN A 322 -10.83 -9.41 14.79
C GLN A 322 -11.14 -8.15 13.96
N ILE A 323 -11.04 -8.26 12.64
CA ILE A 323 -11.37 -7.16 11.72
C ILE A 323 -12.84 -7.18 11.33
N ARG A 324 -13.43 -8.37 11.10
CA ARG A 324 -14.81 -8.48 10.63
C ARG A 324 -15.55 -9.66 11.25
N SER A 325 -16.81 -9.44 11.59
CA SER A 325 -17.71 -10.44 12.17
C SER A 325 -18.88 -10.73 11.22
N TYR A 326 -19.07 -12.00 10.90
CA TYR A 326 -20.11 -12.52 10.02
C TYR A 326 -21.10 -13.32 10.86
N VAL A 327 -22.29 -12.78 11.09
CA VAL A 327 -23.36 -13.41 11.89
C VAL A 327 -24.49 -13.79 10.96
N LEU A 328 -24.43 -15.01 10.41
CA LEU A 328 -25.38 -15.44 9.37
C LEU A 328 -26.81 -15.59 9.90
N ASP A 329 -26.97 -16.04 11.14
CA ASP A 329 -28.28 -16.20 11.77
C ASP A 329 -29.04 -14.86 11.94
N ALA A 330 -28.31 -13.77 12.14
CA ALA A 330 -28.85 -12.42 12.28
C ALA A 330 -28.79 -11.63 10.98
N SER A 331 -28.32 -12.24 9.88
CA SER A 331 -28.09 -11.59 8.58
C SER A 331 -27.31 -10.27 8.75
N CYS A 332 -26.16 -10.33 9.42
CA CYS A 332 -25.34 -9.15 9.69
C CYS A 332 -23.85 -9.45 9.47
N VAL A 333 -23.20 -8.62 8.65
CA VAL A 333 -21.73 -8.57 8.54
C VAL A 333 -21.30 -7.20 8.99
N LYS A 334 -20.38 -7.14 9.93
CA LYS A 334 -19.88 -5.89 10.51
C LYS A 334 -18.36 -5.86 10.53
N ASP A 335 -17.78 -4.81 9.99
CA ASP A 335 -16.36 -4.49 10.19
C ASP A 335 -16.18 -3.76 11.53
N LEU A 336 -15.31 -4.29 12.37
CA LEU A 336 -15.13 -3.80 13.74
C LEU A 336 -14.23 -2.55 13.79
N ARG A 337 -13.45 -2.31 12.75
CA ARG A 337 -12.53 -1.16 12.65
C ARG A 337 -13.28 0.10 12.24
N THR A 338 -14.08 0.00 11.16
CA THR A 338 -14.81 1.12 10.58
C THR A 338 -16.21 1.28 11.16
N GLY A 339 -16.75 0.23 11.80
CA GLY A 339 -18.13 0.19 12.27
C GLY A 339 -19.16 -0.01 11.16
N VAL A 340 -18.73 -0.11 9.90
CA VAL A 340 -19.63 -0.34 8.75
C VAL A 340 -20.26 -1.72 8.84
N GLU A 341 -21.56 -1.80 8.60
CA GLU A 341 -22.32 -3.04 8.64
C GLU A 341 -23.31 -3.17 7.48
N THR A 342 -23.59 -4.40 7.09
CA THR A 342 -24.59 -4.73 6.06
C THR A 342 -25.41 -5.95 6.47
N SER A 343 -26.69 -5.94 6.08
CA SER A 343 -27.60 -7.08 6.28
C SER A 343 -27.55 -8.09 5.12
N ASN A 344 -26.91 -7.74 3.99
CA ASN A 344 -26.82 -8.62 2.81
C ASN A 344 -25.61 -9.55 2.92
N THR A 345 -25.69 -10.52 3.84
CA THR A 345 -24.60 -11.46 4.10
C THR A 345 -24.25 -12.33 2.89
N GLN A 346 -25.24 -12.66 2.06
CA GLN A 346 -25.02 -13.50 0.89
C GLN A 346 -24.21 -12.75 -0.19
N ALA A 347 -24.52 -11.48 -0.44
CA ALA A 347 -23.74 -10.67 -1.38
C ALA A 347 -22.28 -10.57 -0.95
N VAL A 348 -22.03 -10.36 0.35
CA VAL A 348 -20.67 -10.32 0.91
C VAL A 348 -19.95 -11.64 0.67
N LEU A 349 -20.56 -12.79 0.97
CA LEU A 349 -19.98 -14.12 0.71
C LEU A 349 -19.81 -14.41 -0.78
N ASP A 350 -20.54 -13.71 -1.65
CA ASP A 350 -20.39 -13.75 -3.11
C ASP A 350 -19.41 -12.69 -3.65
N GLY A 351 -18.59 -12.09 -2.78
CA GLY A 351 -17.50 -11.19 -3.15
C GLY A 351 -17.89 -9.71 -3.25
N ASP A 352 -18.97 -9.26 -2.60
CA ASP A 352 -19.33 -7.83 -2.52
C ASP A 352 -18.78 -7.25 -1.20
N ILE A 353 -17.47 -7.05 -1.15
CA ILE A 353 -16.75 -6.58 0.04
C ILE A 353 -16.20 -5.15 -0.08
N ASP A 354 -16.43 -4.49 -1.22
CA ASP A 354 -15.91 -3.14 -1.51
C ASP A 354 -16.29 -2.11 -0.46
N LEU A 355 -17.53 -2.19 0.03
CA LEU A 355 -18.04 -1.32 1.09
C LEU A 355 -17.11 -1.29 2.31
N PHE A 356 -16.57 -2.44 2.69
CA PHE A 356 -15.67 -2.57 3.84
C PHE A 356 -14.24 -2.15 3.50
N ILE A 357 -13.74 -2.58 2.34
CA ILE A 357 -12.39 -2.25 1.85
C ILE A 357 -12.26 -0.74 1.69
N GLU A 358 -13.18 -0.09 0.96
CA GLU A 358 -13.16 1.36 0.74
C GLU A 358 -13.30 2.14 2.05
N ALA A 359 -14.19 1.73 2.95
CA ALA A 359 -14.33 2.39 4.23
C ALA A 359 -13.04 2.32 5.06
N CYS A 360 -12.35 1.18 5.01
CA CYS A 360 -11.08 1.00 5.69
C CYS A 360 -9.96 1.85 5.05
N LEU A 361 -9.83 1.82 3.72
CA LEU A 361 -8.84 2.60 3.00
C LEU A 361 -9.05 4.11 3.13
N LYS A 362 -10.31 4.57 3.20
CA LYS A 362 -10.65 5.99 3.42
C LYS A 362 -10.30 6.49 4.83
N GLN A 363 -10.34 5.63 5.84
CA GLN A 363 -9.96 6.01 7.21
C GLN A 363 -8.43 6.13 7.41
N GLY A 364 -7.62 5.55 6.51
CA GLY A 364 -6.15 5.54 6.62
C GLY A 364 -5.62 4.39 7.47
N ASP A 365 -4.30 4.23 7.50
CA ASP A 365 -3.61 3.05 8.04
C ASP A 365 -3.94 2.77 9.51
N PHE A 366 -4.65 1.66 9.74
CA PHE A 366 -4.87 1.10 11.07
C PHE A 366 -3.63 0.40 11.66
N ASN A 367 -2.52 0.32 10.92
CA ASN A 367 -1.28 -0.31 11.39
C ASN A 367 -0.41 0.60 12.28
N ASP A 368 -0.71 1.90 12.39
CA ASP A 368 0.03 2.80 13.30
C ASP A 368 -0.44 2.73 14.76
N ALA A 369 -1.51 2.02 15.08
CA ALA A 369 -1.99 1.83 16.46
C ALA A 369 -1.30 0.68 17.21
N ALA A 370 -0.32 -0.01 16.57
CA ALA A 370 0.47 -1.08 17.17
C ALA A 370 1.96 -0.73 17.29
N ARG A 371 2.30 0.59 17.30
CA ARG A 371 3.64 1.08 17.70
C ARG A 371 3.62 1.67 19.08
#